data_475359e0ddf6c9334eebe6c51a177ab4
#
_entry.id   475359e0ddf6c9334eebe6c51a177ab4
#
_cell.length_a   1.000
_cell.length_b   1.000
_cell.length_c   1.000
_cell.angle_alpha   90.00
_cell.angle_beta   90.00
_cell.angle_gamma   90.00
#
_symmetry.space_group_name_H-M   'P 1'
#
loop_
_entity.id
_entity.type
_entity.pdbx_description
1 polymer ?
#
loop_
_entity_poly.entity_id
_entity_poly.type
_entity_poly.pdbx_seq_one_letter_code
_entity_poly.pdbx_strand_id
1 'polypeptide(L)'
;MSAGRIGAVILLAAASLVGGCDNRKEPVFQGWVEADLIFVGPDEAGRIDTLAVREGDEVAAAMPLFAIDAELHAADVHTAAAQVAEARARLARLESAQQRREEVAVLEAQEKRAESAVALSSAELERVQTLFNRGGIASQAQLDVAKANAGRDRAGLEEVRRQITVARLASREEDIAAARQSLAAAEARRSAAETKLGRRRVAAPVAGTVQQIYFRPGELVAAGKPVVALLPPGNLKVRFFVNEATLPKLKYGDAINVRCDGCGDGITAKVSFISRASEFTPPVIYSLEERSKLVFLIEARTEQPERLRVGQPVSVTLATGPAPGAAP
;
A
#
# COMPACT_ATOMS: atom_id res chain seq x y z
N MET A 1 -40.75 94.41 -18.06
CA MET A 1 -40.53 93.48 -16.94
C MET A 1 -40.86 92.09 -17.38
N SER A 2 -39.99 91.33 -18.13
CA SER A 2 -40.21 89.92 -18.41
C SER A 2 -39.02 89.17 -19.03
N ALA A 3 -37.80 89.62 -18.81
CA ALA A 3 -36.59 88.95 -19.39
C ALA A 3 -35.80 88.08 -18.39
N GLY A 4 -36.25 88.05 -17.09
CA GLY A 4 -35.44 87.34 -16.03
C GLY A 4 -35.84 85.91 -15.71
N ARG A 5 -36.98 85.41 -16.25
CA ARG A 5 -37.53 84.09 -15.87
C ARG A 5 -37.15 82.91 -16.85
N ILE A 6 -36.66 83.18 -18.02
CA ILE A 6 -36.34 82.17 -19.04
C ILE A 6 -34.92 81.64 -18.85
N GLY A 7 -33.98 82.43 -18.29
CA GLY A 7 -32.62 82.07 -18.02
C GLY A 7 -32.41 81.04 -16.89
N ALA A 8 -33.33 81.06 -15.88
CA ALA A 8 -33.19 80.12 -14.71
C ALA A 8 -33.67 78.69 -15.03
N VAL A 9 -34.58 78.49 -15.95
CA VAL A 9 -35.11 77.16 -16.31
C VAL A 9 -34.12 76.39 -17.25
N ILE A 10 -33.34 77.07 -18.05
CA ILE A 10 -32.35 76.47 -18.94
C ILE A 10 -31.10 76.00 -18.14
N LEU A 11 -30.74 76.66 -17.04
CA LEU A 11 -29.61 76.25 -16.20
C LEU A 11 -29.97 75.05 -15.34
N LEU A 12 -31.24 74.80 -14.94
CA LEU A 12 -31.62 73.62 -14.20
C LEU A 12 -31.77 72.36 -15.09
N ALA A 13 -32.04 72.50 -16.37
CA ALA A 13 -32.13 71.38 -17.30
C ALA A 13 -30.74 70.87 -17.79
N ALA A 14 -29.70 71.68 -17.70
CA ALA A 14 -28.31 71.27 -18.05
C ALA A 14 -27.60 70.50 -16.90
N ALA A 15 -28.06 70.60 -15.65
CA ALA A 15 -27.44 69.90 -14.51
C ALA A 15 -27.90 68.46 -14.36
N SER A 16 -28.92 67.98 -15.07
CA SER A 16 -29.45 66.64 -14.97
C SER A 16 -28.90 65.66 -16.05
N LEU A 17 -27.98 66.06 -16.90
CA LEU A 17 -27.40 65.24 -17.97
C LEU A 17 -25.97 64.74 -17.70
N VAL A 18 -25.42 64.98 -16.49
CA VAL A 18 -24.11 64.45 -16.07
C VAL A 18 -24.28 63.29 -15.09
N GLY A 19 -25.36 62.51 -15.19
CA GLY A 19 -25.44 61.19 -14.65
C GLY A 19 -24.65 60.25 -15.54
N GLY A 20 -23.30 60.41 -15.59
CA GLY A 20 -22.43 59.51 -16.30
C GLY A 20 -22.56 58.12 -15.74
N CYS A 21 -23.05 57.18 -16.59
CA CYS A 21 -22.94 55.77 -16.34
C CYS A 21 -21.46 55.44 -16.08
N ASP A 22 -21.06 55.32 -14.81
CA ASP A 22 -19.78 54.73 -14.41
C ASP A 22 -19.86 53.26 -14.74
N ASN A 23 -19.78 52.96 -16.04
CA ASN A 23 -19.71 51.61 -16.57
C ASN A 23 -18.28 51.08 -16.34
N ARG A 24 -17.93 50.92 -15.05
CA ARG A 24 -16.72 50.22 -14.66
C ARG A 24 -16.87 48.76 -15.11
N LYS A 25 -16.42 48.49 -16.35
CA LYS A 25 -16.31 47.11 -16.80
C LYS A 25 -15.46 46.38 -15.78
N GLU A 26 -16.03 45.37 -15.18
CA GLU A 26 -15.27 44.49 -14.30
C GLU A 26 -14.00 43.98 -15.02
N PRO A 27 -12.86 43.98 -14.36
CA PRO A 27 -11.62 43.51 -14.99
C PRO A 27 -11.79 42.05 -15.38
N VAL A 28 -11.53 41.78 -16.66
CA VAL A 28 -11.54 40.42 -17.22
C VAL A 28 -10.11 39.91 -17.28
N PHE A 29 -9.85 38.79 -16.64
CA PHE A 29 -8.55 38.15 -16.65
C PHE A 29 -8.55 36.98 -17.64
N GLN A 30 -7.49 36.87 -18.41
CA GLN A 30 -7.29 35.76 -19.35
C GLN A 30 -6.61 34.59 -18.63
N GLY A 31 -7.06 33.39 -18.91
CA GLY A 31 -6.54 32.15 -18.34
C GLY A 31 -6.78 30.96 -19.24
N TRP A 32 -6.46 29.81 -18.73
CA TRP A 32 -6.72 28.52 -19.38
C TRP A 32 -7.05 27.44 -18.35
N VAL A 33 -7.66 26.39 -18.81
CA VAL A 33 -7.94 25.18 -18.00
C VAL A 33 -6.71 24.29 -18.00
N GLU A 34 -6.24 23.92 -16.84
CA GLU A 34 -5.16 22.97 -16.62
C GLU A 34 -5.65 21.74 -15.86
N ALA A 35 -4.94 20.64 -15.98
CA ALA A 35 -5.22 19.39 -15.29
C ALA A 35 -4.03 18.90 -14.51
N ASP A 36 -4.24 18.48 -13.27
CA ASP A 36 -3.27 17.74 -12.49
C ASP A 36 -3.46 16.23 -12.76
N LEU A 37 -2.69 15.70 -13.71
CA LEU A 37 -2.76 14.31 -14.12
C LEU A 37 -2.13 13.38 -13.09
N ILE A 38 -2.72 12.20 -12.95
CA ILE A 38 -2.13 11.08 -12.19
C ILE A 38 -1.47 10.14 -13.19
N PHE A 39 -0.16 10.00 -13.05
CA PHE A 39 0.64 9.13 -13.89
C PHE A 39 0.72 7.75 -13.28
N VAL A 40 0.26 6.74 -14.04
CA VAL A 40 0.25 5.34 -13.62
C VAL A 40 1.28 4.57 -14.43
N GLY A 41 2.24 3.97 -13.74
CA GLY A 41 3.32 3.17 -14.32
C GLY A 41 3.58 1.93 -13.49
N PRO A 42 4.43 1.01 -13.98
CA PRO A 42 4.79 -0.20 -13.25
C PRO A 42 5.84 0.08 -12.17
N ASP A 43 5.80 -0.70 -11.10
CA ASP A 43 6.81 -0.69 -10.03
C ASP A 43 8.15 -1.30 -10.49
N GLU A 44 8.09 -2.28 -11.40
CA GLU A 44 9.25 -2.97 -11.95
C GLU A 44 9.22 -2.95 -13.48
N ALA A 45 10.40 -2.93 -14.10
CA ALA A 45 10.50 -2.95 -15.56
C ALA A 45 9.92 -4.25 -16.16
N GLY A 46 9.36 -4.13 -17.36
CA GLY A 46 8.86 -5.27 -18.11
C GLY A 46 8.18 -4.88 -19.42
N ARG A 47 7.87 -5.87 -20.24
CA ARG A 47 7.14 -5.68 -21.49
C ARG A 47 5.64 -5.59 -21.18
N ILE A 48 4.94 -4.63 -21.80
CA ILE A 48 3.48 -4.58 -21.72
C ILE A 48 2.93 -5.78 -22.50
N ASP A 49 2.17 -6.61 -21.80
CA ASP A 49 1.47 -7.75 -22.37
C ASP A 49 0.10 -7.33 -22.89
N THR A 50 -0.69 -6.68 -22.05
CA THR A 50 -2.05 -6.24 -22.40
C THR A 50 -2.31 -4.80 -21.94
N LEU A 51 -3.13 -4.08 -22.70
CA LEU A 51 -3.65 -2.78 -22.37
C LEU A 51 -5.18 -2.86 -22.42
N ALA A 52 -5.83 -2.66 -21.27
CA ALA A 52 -7.27 -2.86 -21.10
C ALA A 52 -8.11 -1.60 -21.37
N VAL A 53 -7.48 -0.46 -21.60
CA VAL A 53 -8.14 0.85 -21.75
C VAL A 53 -7.66 1.60 -22.99
N ARG A 54 -8.45 2.57 -23.43
CA ARG A 54 -8.15 3.50 -24.52
C ARG A 54 -8.20 4.93 -24.02
N GLU A 55 -7.56 5.83 -24.76
CA GLU A 55 -7.68 7.28 -24.52
C GLU A 55 -9.15 7.71 -24.61
N GLY A 56 -9.62 8.45 -23.63
CA GLY A 56 -11.01 8.87 -23.50
C GLY A 56 -11.89 7.96 -22.65
N ASP A 57 -11.45 6.75 -22.30
CA ASP A 57 -12.25 5.84 -21.47
C ASP A 57 -12.38 6.39 -20.03
N GLU A 58 -13.55 6.22 -19.44
CA GLU A 58 -13.79 6.46 -18.02
C GLU A 58 -13.47 5.19 -17.23
N VAL A 59 -12.64 5.32 -16.20
CA VAL A 59 -12.23 4.22 -15.35
C VAL A 59 -12.63 4.46 -13.89
N ALA A 60 -13.10 3.41 -13.24
CA ALA A 60 -13.32 3.42 -11.80
C ALA A 60 -11.99 3.10 -11.05
N ALA A 61 -11.93 3.46 -9.77
CA ALA A 61 -10.83 3.01 -8.91
C ALA A 61 -10.73 1.48 -8.90
N ALA A 62 -9.51 0.96 -8.90
CA ALA A 62 -9.18 -0.48 -8.98
C ALA A 62 -9.54 -1.17 -10.31
N MET A 63 -10.03 -0.45 -11.33
CA MET A 63 -10.24 -1.01 -12.66
C MET A 63 -8.89 -1.33 -13.33
N PRO A 64 -8.70 -2.53 -13.94
CA PRO A 64 -7.46 -2.88 -14.62
C PRO A 64 -7.14 -1.91 -15.75
N LEU A 65 -5.90 -1.42 -15.82
CA LEU A 65 -5.40 -0.54 -16.87
C LEU A 65 -4.53 -1.30 -17.88
N PHE A 66 -3.53 -1.98 -17.38
CA PHE A 66 -2.61 -2.76 -18.20
C PHE A 66 -1.98 -3.89 -17.41
N ALA A 67 -1.43 -4.87 -18.09
CA ALA A 67 -0.63 -5.93 -17.51
C ALA A 67 0.75 -5.98 -18.17
N ILE A 68 1.73 -6.36 -17.37
CA ILE A 68 3.11 -6.56 -17.77
C ILE A 68 3.38 -8.06 -17.78
N ASP A 69 4.27 -8.51 -18.65
CA ASP A 69 4.72 -9.89 -18.72
C ASP A 69 5.04 -10.44 -17.32
N ALA A 70 4.37 -11.51 -16.97
CA ALA A 70 4.36 -12.11 -15.64
C ALA A 70 4.93 -13.52 -15.60
N GLU A 71 5.46 -14.05 -16.73
CA GLU A 71 5.86 -15.46 -16.86
C GLU A 71 6.90 -15.86 -15.81
N LEU A 72 7.96 -15.07 -15.65
CA LEU A 72 9.01 -15.31 -14.66
C LEU A 72 8.45 -15.24 -13.22
N HIS A 73 7.59 -14.30 -12.93
CA HIS A 73 6.99 -14.15 -11.60
C HIS A 73 6.01 -15.28 -11.27
N ALA A 74 5.30 -15.79 -12.27
CA ALA A 74 4.48 -16.99 -12.12
C ALA A 74 5.33 -18.23 -11.81
N ALA A 75 6.47 -18.38 -12.49
CA ALA A 75 7.43 -19.46 -12.20
C ALA A 75 8.02 -19.33 -10.78
N ASP A 76 8.32 -18.11 -10.32
CA ASP A 76 8.78 -17.85 -8.94
C ASP A 76 7.73 -18.27 -7.90
N VAL A 77 6.45 -17.98 -8.13
CA VAL A 77 5.35 -18.43 -7.26
C VAL A 77 5.26 -19.95 -7.21
N HIS A 78 5.38 -20.62 -8.36
CA HIS A 78 5.41 -22.10 -8.41
C HIS A 78 6.58 -22.68 -7.63
N THR A 79 7.77 -22.11 -7.78
CA THR A 79 8.97 -22.51 -7.05
C THR A 79 8.79 -22.34 -5.54
N ALA A 80 8.29 -21.19 -5.11
CA ALA A 80 8.03 -20.91 -3.70
C ALA A 80 6.93 -21.85 -3.13
N ALA A 81 5.91 -22.17 -3.91
CA ALA A 81 4.86 -23.14 -3.52
C ALA A 81 5.43 -24.55 -3.31
N ALA A 82 6.36 -24.98 -4.17
CA ALA A 82 7.07 -26.26 -4.02
C ALA A 82 7.91 -26.30 -2.72
N GLN A 83 8.59 -25.19 -2.40
CA GLN A 83 9.36 -25.07 -1.14
C GLN A 83 8.45 -25.13 0.11
N VAL A 84 7.24 -24.55 0.06
CA VAL A 84 6.24 -24.67 1.13
C VAL A 84 5.80 -26.13 1.27
N ALA A 85 5.53 -26.83 0.16
CA ALA A 85 5.14 -28.23 0.20
C ALA A 85 6.23 -29.12 0.80
N GLU A 86 7.49 -28.89 0.45
CA GLU A 86 8.65 -29.59 1.01
C GLU A 86 8.77 -29.35 2.54
N ALA A 87 8.75 -28.09 2.97
CA ALA A 87 8.85 -27.73 4.38
C ALA A 87 7.69 -28.33 5.20
N ARG A 88 6.48 -28.32 4.65
CA ARG A 88 5.28 -28.93 5.27
C ARG A 88 5.41 -30.44 5.41
N ALA A 89 5.90 -31.12 4.37
CA ALA A 89 6.14 -32.54 4.40
C ALA A 89 7.21 -32.91 5.43
N ARG A 90 8.26 -32.11 5.56
CA ARG A 90 9.31 -32.28 6.59
C ARG A 90 8.75 -32.13 8.00
N LEU A 91 7.95 -31.08 8.24
CA LEU A 91 7.27 -30.87 9.53
C LEU A 91 6.35 -32.05 9.86
N ALA A 92 5.49 -32.46 8.93
CA ALA A 92 4.58 -33.59 9.12
C ALA A 92 5.32 -34.89 9.48
N ARG A 93 6.48 -35.15 8.86
CA ARG A 93 7.34 -36.29 9.20
C ARG A 93 7.86 -36.22 10.62
N LEU A 94 8.29 -35.03 11.07
CA LEU A 94 8.78 -34.81 12.44
C LEU A 94 7.65 -34.91 13.47
N GLU A 95 6.46 -34.46 13.14
CA GLU A 95 5.26 -34.52 13.99
C GLU A 95 4.63 -35.94 14.02
N SER A 96 4.87 -36.77 13.01
CA SER A 96 4.36 -38.15 13.00
C SER A 96 5.02 -38.94 14.14
N ALA A 97 4.25 -39.18 15.17
CA ALA A 97 4.69 -39.85 16.40
C ALA A 97 4.79 -41.39 16.28
N GLN A 98 4.47 -41.95 15.08
CA GLN A 98 4.28 -43.40 14.93
C GLN A 98 5.56 -44.19 15.12
N GLN A 99 6.63 -43.80 14.44
CA GLN A 99 7.95 -44.43 14.54
C GLN A 99 8.51 -44.38 15.98
N ARG A 100 8.27 -43.28 16.69
CA ARG A 100 8.74 -43.09 18.06
C ARG A 100 7.98 -43.90 19.10
N ARG A 101 6.67 -44.10 18.92
CA ARG A 101 5.87 -45.01 19.80
C ARG A 101 6.33 -46.43 19.69
N GLU A 102 6.68 -46.90 18.51
CA GLU A 102 7.21 -48.24 18.27
C GLU A 102 8.61 -48.41 18.87
N GLU A 103 9.49 -47.45 18.69
CA GLU A 103 10.84 -47.45 19.32
C GLU A 103 10.74 -47.46 20.85
N VAL A 104 9.86 -46.63 21.46
CA VAL A 104 9.63 -46.61 22.91
C VAL A 104 8.97 -47.92 23.36
N ALA A 105 8.03 -48.47 22.63
CA ALA A 105 7.40 -49.76 22.96
C ALA A 105 8.40 -50.94 22.96
N VAL A 106 9.38 -50.93 22.05
CA VAL A 106 10.49 -51.91 22.06
C VAL A 106 11.33 -51.80 23.33
N LEU A 107 11.70 -50.55 23.71
CA LEU A 107 12.47 -50.31 24.95
C LEU A 107 11.65 -50.67 26.19
N GLU A 108 10.36 -50.39 26.24
CA GLU A 108 9.47 -50.81 27.34
C GLU A 108 9.34 -52.34 27.47
N ALA A 109 9.35 -53.04 26.32
CA ALA A 109 9.39 -54.51 26.32
C ALA A 109 10.76 -55.05 26.84
N GLN A 110 11.84 -54.35 26.56
CA GLN A 110 13.18 -54.64 27.11
C GLN A 110 13.23 -54.37 28.63
N GLU A 111 12.62 -53.26 29.10
CA GLU A 111 12.47 -52.99 30.53
C GLU A 111 11.78 -54.13 31.28
N LYS A 112 10.65 -54.62 30.77
CA LYS A 112 9.93 -55.76 31.39
C LYS A 112 10.81 -57.03 31.47
N ARG A 113 11.62 -57.29 30.45
CA ARG A 113 12.56 -58.41 30.48
C ARG A 113 13.65 -58.21 31.52
N ALA A 114 14.22 -56.99 31.63
CA ALA A 114 15.21 -56.63 32.63
C ALA A 114 14.63 -56.68 34.04
N GLU A 115 13.39 -56.22 34.24
CA GLU A 115 12.69 -56.34 35.52
C GLU A 115 12.49 -57.81 35.93
N SER A 116 12.14 -58.68 35.01
CA SER A 116 12.00 -60.13 35.26
C SER A 116 13.35 -60.74 35.63
N ALA A 117 14.43 -60.32 34.98
CA ALA A 117 15.79 -60.78 35.30
C ALA A 117 16.25 -60.33 36.72
N VAL A 118 15.96 -59.06 37.06
CA VAL A 118 16.23 -58.53 38.42
C VAL A 118 15.40 -59.26 39.47
N ALA A 119 14.13 -59.55 39.19
CA ALA A 119 13.28 -60.30 40.13
C ALA A 119 13.82 -61.71 40.39
N LEU A 120 14.25 -62.41 39.33
CA LEU A 120 14.84 -63.78 39.45
C LEU A 120 16.16 -63.71 40.21
N SER A 121 17.09 -62.85 39.81
CA SER A 121 18.42 -62.78 40.46
C SER A 121 18.37 -62.26 41.91
N SER A 122 17.40 -61.40 42.22
CA SER A 122 17.17 -60.95 43.61
C SER A 122 16.60 -62.03 44.49
N ALA A 123 15.62 -62.85 43.99
CA ALA A 123 15.09 -64.00 44.72
C ALA A 123 16.19 -65.08 44.95
N GLU A 124 17.05 -65.32 43.95
CA GLU A 124 18.18 -66.22 44.08
C GLU A 124 19.17 -65.72 45.11
N LEU A 125 19.53 -64.42 45.10
CA LEU A 125 20.41 -63.82 46.07
C LEU A 125 19.82 -63.97 47.50
N GLU A 126 18.56 -63.69 47.72
CA GLU A 126 17.89 -63.84 48.99
C GLU A 126 17.90 -65.28 49.48
N ARG A 127 17.64 -66.25 48.60
CA ARG A 127 17.73 -67.67 48.87
C ARG A 127 19.14 -68.10 49.32
N VAL A 128 20.14 -67.75 48.51
CA VAL A 128 21.56 -68.11 48.81
C VAL A 128 22.03 -67.43 50.08
N GLN A 129 21.65 -66.16 50.32
CA GLN A 129 21.97 -65.41 51.54
C GLN A 129 21.36 -66.07 52.76
N THR A 130 20.14 -66.57 52.67
CA THR A 130 19.46 -67.29 53.78
C THR A 130 20.16 -68.64 54.10
N LEU A 131 20.56 -69.39 53.08
CA LEU A 131 21.26 -70.63 53.19
C LEU A 131 22.69 -70.43 53.76
N PHE A 132 23.37 -69.37 53.38
CA PHE A 132 24.65 -68.98 53.91
C PHE A 132 24.57 -68.64 55.42
N ASN A 133 23.54 -67.85 55.79
CA ASN A 133 23.31 -67.44 57.18
C ASN A 133 22.88 -68.60 58.15
N ARG A 134 22.26 -69.67 57.61
CA ARG A 134 21.74 -70.84 58.32
C ARG A 134 22.78 -71.91 58.55
N GLY A 135 24.06 -71.57 58.65
CA GLY A 135 25.13 -72.52 59.03
C GLY A 135 26.01 -72.93 57.83
N GLY A 136 26.16 -72.10 56.85
CA GLY A 136 27.14 -72.33 55.78
C GLY A 136 26.75 -73.37 54.74
N ILE A 137 25.46 -73.64 54.60
CA ILE A 137 24.94 -74.57 53.58
C ILE A 137 25.30 -74.10 52.18
N ALA A 138 25.35 -72.78 51.93
CA ALA A 138 25.89 -72.19 50.73
C ALA A 138 27.37 -71.71 51.02
N SER A 139 28.21 -71.79 49.98
CA SER A 139 29.61 -71.30 50.11
C SER A 139 29.66 -69.77 49.88
N GLN A 140 30.77 -69.15 50.42
CA GLN A 140 31.00 -67.71 50.13
C GLN A 140 31.08 -67.42 48.67
N ALA A 141 31.69 -68.31 47.85
CA ALA A 141 31.75 -68.12 46.38
C ALA A 141 30.34 -68.10 45.68
N GLN A 142 29.45 -68.98 46.23
CA GLN A 142 28.05 -68.96 45.71
C GLN A 142 27.32 -67.66 46.06
N LEU A 143 27.56 -67.12 47.22
CA LEU A 143 26.98 -65.83 47.67
C LEU A 143 27.53 -64.69 46.81
N ASP A 144 28.84 -64.66 46.55
CA ASP A 144 29.48 -63.61 45.74
C ASP A 144 28.98 -63.67 44.30
N VAL A 145 28.83 -64.88 43.72
CA VAL A 145 28.21 -65.01 42.38
C VAL A 145 26.76 -64.51 42.34
N ALA A 146 25.98 -64.87 43.38
CA ALA A 146 24.58 -64.39 43.42
C ALA A 146 24.49 -62.84 43.57
N LYS A 147 25.37 -62.22 44.35
CA LYS A 147 25.49 -60.77 44.48
C LYS A 147 25.88 -60.14 43.16
N ALA A 148 26.89 -60.68 42.50
CA ALA A 148 27.36 -60.18 41.20
C ALA A 148 26.27 -60.24 40.11
N ASN A 149 25.52 -61.34 40.06
CA ASN A 149 24.39 -61.49 39.13
C ASN A 149 23.26 -60.48 39.42
N ALA A 150 22.87 -60.31 40.68
CA ALA A 150 21.84 -59.35 41.05
C ALA A 150 22.33 -57.90 40.77
N GLY A 151 23.60 -57.59 41.01
CA GLY A 151 24.19 -56.29 40.68
C GLY A 151 24.19 -56.01 39.17
N ARG A 152 24.62 -57.01 38.35
CA ARG A 152 24.63 -56.90 36.92
C ARG A 152 23.23 -56.64 36.34
N ASP A 153 22.24 -57.43 36.81
CA ASP A 153 20.89 -57.35 36.27
C ASP A 153 20.19 -56.03 36.68
N ARG A 154 20.47 -55.51 37.89
CA ARG A 154 20.03 -54.15 38.29
C ARG A 154 20.65 -53.07 37.40
N ALA A 155 21.96 -53.15 37.14
CA ALA A 155 22.65 -52.20 36.26
C ALA A 155 22.04 -52.23 34.82
N GLY A 156 21.70 -53.43 34.31
CA GLY A 156 21.02 -53.58 33.03
C GLY A 156 19.62 -52.94 32.99
N LEU A 157 18.84 -53.10 34.06
CA LEU A 157 17.56 -52.43 34.17
C LEU A 157 17.68 -50.90 34.16
N GLU A 158 18.62 -50.37 34.93
CA GLU A 158 18.89 -48.94 34.96
C GLU A 158 19.37 -48.38 33.62
N GLU A 159 20.13 -49.14 32.85
CA GLU A 159 20.54 -48.78 31.49
C GLU A 159 19.33 -48.65 30.57
N VAL A 160 18.44 -49.64 30.54
CA VAL A 160 17.22 -49.60 29.71
C VAL A 160 16.33 -48.42 30.10
N ARG A 161 16.17 -48.17 31.42
CA ARG A 161 15.39 -47.01 31.89
C ARG A 161 15.96 -45.67 31.43
N ARG A 162 17.28 -45.52 31.43
CA ARG A 162 17.94 -44.34 30.89
C ARG A 162 17.72 -44.24 29.38
N GLN A 163 17.78 -45.35 28.65
CA GLN A 163 17.50 -45.36 27.20
C GLN A 163 16.06 -44.89 26.89
N ILE A 164 15.06 -45.37 27.68
CA ILE A 164 13.68 -44.88 27.59
C ILE A 164 13.58 -43.38 27.85
N THR A 165 14.27 -42.90 28.88
CA THR A 165 14.31 -41.48 29.23
C THR A 165 14.86 -40.65 28.07
N VAL A 166 16.00 -41.05 27.50
CA VAL A 166 16.60 -40.40 26.32
C VAL A 166 15.67 -40.48 25.10
N ALA A 167 15.04 -41.63 24.86
CA ALA A 167 14.08 -41.77 23.76
C ALA A 167 12.85 -40.88 23.91
N ARG A 168 12.49 -40.50 25.14
CA ARG A 168 11.38 -39.57 25.44
C ARG A 168 11.83 -38.10 25.53
N LEU A 169 13.12 -37.80 25.53
CA LEU A 169 13.62 -36.43 25.67
C LEU A 169 13.35 -35.54 24.50
N ALA A 170 13.25 -34.27 24.80
CA ALA A 170 12.70 -33.14 24.03
C ALA A 170 13.58 -32.60 22.87
N SER A 171 14.73 -33.22 22.53
CA SER A 171 15.52 -32.75 21.37
C SER A 171 14.72 -32.67 20.06
N ARG A 172 13.59 -33.40 20.01
CA ARG A 172 12.66 -33.39 18.90
C ARG A 172 11.68 -32.22 18.94
N GLU A 173 11.42 -31.61 20.10
CA GLU A 173 10.62 -30.39 20.20
C GLU A 173 11.35 -29.23 19.55
N GLU A 174 12.66 -29.14 19.75
CA GLU A 174 13.49 -28.15 19.07
C GLU A 174 13.54 -28.37 17.55
N ASP A 175 13.64 -29.64 17.08
CA ASP A 175 13.59 -29.99 15.66
C ASP A 175 12.23 -29.64 15.05
N ILE A 176 11.15 -29.92 15.75
CA ILE A 176 9.79 -29.56 15.32
C ILE A 176 9.61 -28.03 15.30
N ALA A 177 10.13 -27.33 16.32
CA ALA A 177 10.10 -25.87 16.36
C ALA A 177 10.91 -25.27 15.20
N ALA A 178 12.11 -25.80 14.91
CA ALA A 178 12.92 -25.39 13.78
C ALA A 178 12.22 -25.66 12.42
N ALA A 179 11.57 -26.82 12.29
CA ALA A 179 10.80 -27.15 11.08
C ALA A 179 9.58 -26.23 10.89
N ARG A 180 8.88 -25.85 11.98
CA ARG A 180 7.80 -24.86 11.95
C ARG A 180 8.29 -23.49 11.50
N GLN A 181 9.43 -23.04 12.00
CA GLN A 181 10.04 -21.79 11.54
C GLN A 181 10.46 -21.86 10.06
N SER A 182 10.98 -23.00 9.62
CA SER A 182 11.32 -23.23 8.21
C SER A 182 10.07 -23.16 7.31
N LEU A 183 8.96 -23.75 7.75
CA LEU A 183 7.67 -23.66 7.03
C LEU A 183 7.18 -22.21 6.97
N ALA A 184 7.18 -21.51 8.08
CA ALA A 184 6.77 -20.09 8.13
C ALA A 184 7.64 -19.21 7.20
N ALA A 185 8.95 -19.45 7.15
CA ALA A 185 9.85 -18.75 6.24
C ALA A 185 9.54 -19.05 4.76
N ALA A 186 9.20 -20.29 4.42
CA ALA A 186 8.81 -20.68 3.07
C ALA A 186 7.45 -20.05 2.67
N GLU A 187 6.49 -20.01 3.56
CA GLU A 187 5.18 -19.35 3.36
C GLU A 187 5.34 -17.84 3.14
N ALA A 188 6.21 -17.19 3.92
CA ALA A 188 6.53 -15.77 3.73
C ALA A 188 7.16 -15.50 2.35
N ARG A 189 8.07 -16.37 1.87
CA ARG A 189 8.65 -16.26 0.52
C ARG A 189 7.60 -16.41 -0.56
N ARG A 190 6.69 -17.37 -0.42
CA ARG A 190 5.57 -17.56 -1.35
C ARG A 190 4.69 -16.32 -1.40
N SER A 191 4.30 -15.76 -0.25
CA SER A 191 3.49 -14.54 -0.17
C SER A 191 4.19 -13.34 -0.83
N ALA A 192 5.51 -13.20 -0.66
CA ALA A 192 6.29 -12.17 -1.33
C ALA A 192 6.29 -12.36 -2.86
N ALA A 193 6.43 -13.59 -3.37
CA ALA A 193 6.37 -13.89 -4.79
C ALA A 193 4.96 -13.61 -5.37
N GLU A 194 3.90 -14.00 -4.66
CA GLU A 194 2.51 -13.70 -5.05
C GLU A 194 2.23 -12.19 -5.11
N THR A 195 2.78 -11.42 -4.18
CA THR A 195 2.68 -9.96 -4.18
C THR A 195 3.37 -9.36 -5.40
N LYS A 196 4.57 -9.82 -5.74
CA LYS A 196 5.28 -9.38 -6.95
C LYS A 196 4.50 -9.72 -8.22
N LEU A 197 3.97 -10.93 -8.31
CA LEU A 197 3.11 -11.35 -9.41
C LEU A 197 1.84 -10.48 -9.52
N GLY A 198 1.19 -10.17 -8.39
CA GLY A 198 0.02 -9.30 -8.35
C GLY A 198 0.29 -7.89 -8.89
N ARG A 199 1.49 -7.34 -8.61
CA ARG A 199 1.91 -6.02 -9.09
C ARG A 199 2.14 -5.95 -10.60
N ARG A 200 2.21 -7.09 -11.29
CA ARG A 200 2.27 -7.15 -12.76
C ARG A 200 0.95 -6.75 -13.42
N ARG A 201 -0.14 -6.73 -12.70
CA ARG A 201 -1.43 -6.19 -13.13
C ARG A 201 -1.64 -4.84 -12.47
N VAL A 202 -1.58 -3.80 -13.27
CA VAL A 202 -1.67 -2.42 -12.78
C VAL A 202 -3.11 -1.93 -12.96
N ALA A 203 -3.70 -1.46 -11.88
CA ALA A 203 -5.06 -0.95 -11.83
C ALA A 203 -5.06 0.57 -11.58
N ALA A 204 -6.19 1.22 -11.86
CA ALA A 204 -6.40 2.63 -11.62
C ALA A 204 -6.38 2.94 -10.11
N PRO A 205 -5.50 3.84 -9.63
CA PRO A 205 -5.46 4.21 -8.21
C PRO A 205 -6.69 5.04 -7.80
N VAL A 206 -7.30 5.73 -8.74
CA VAL A 206 -8.48 6.58 -8.55
C VAL A 206 -9.38 6.51 -9.77
N ALA A 207 -10.64 6.89 -9.62
CA ALA A 207 -11.55 7.06 -10.75
C ALA A 207 -11.15 8.30 -11.56
N GLY A 208 -11.34 8.23 -12.89
CA GLY A 208 -11.02 9.33 -13.79
C GLY A 208 -11.13 8.95 -15.26
N THR A 209 -10.78 9.88 -16.13
CA THR A 209 -10.72 9.65 -17.58
C THR A 209 -9.27 9.38 -18.01
N VAL A 210 -9.07 8.40 -18.88
CA VAL A 210 -7.76 8.13 -19.49
C VAL A 210 -7.43 9.28 -20.45
N GLN A 211 -6.48 10.12 -20.05
CA GLN A 211 -6.11 11.29 -20.83
C GLN A 211 -5.10 10.96 -21.93
N GLN A 212 -4.12 10.09 -21.61
CA GLN A 212 -3.06 9.74 -22.54
C GLN A 212 -2.48 8.35 -22.23
N ILE A 213 -2.07 7.65 -23.27
CA ILE A 213 -1.37 6.37 -23.22
C ILE A 213 0.00 6.56 -23.87
N TYR A 214 1.07 6.32 -23.08
CA TYR A 214 2.45 6.54 -23.49
C TYR A 214 3.10 5.31 -24.12
N PHE A 215 2.65 4.12 -23.77
CA PHE A 215 3.24 2.86 -24.21
C PHE A 215 2.16 1.89 -24.69
N ARG A 216 2.52 1.03 -25.63
CA ARG A 216 1.60 0.08 -26.28
C ARG A 216 2.00 -1.37 -25.96
N PRO A 217 1.09 -2.33 -26.14
CA PRO A 217 1.41 -3.75 -26.01
C PRO A 217 2.63 -4.14 -26.85
N GLY A 218 3.54 -4.89 -26.28
CA GLY A 218 4.82 -5.29 -26.88
C GLY A 218 6.00 -4.39 -26.54
N GLU A 219 5.79 -3.17 -26.05
CA GLU A 219 6.88 -2.25 -25.67
C GLU A 219 7.43 -2.54 -24.29
N LEU A 220 8.73 -2.28 -24.10
CA LEU A 220 9.42 -2.43 -22.83
C LEU A 220 9.34 -1.12 -22.04
N VAL A 221 8.85 -1.19 -20.81
CA VAL A 221 8.71 -0.05 -19.91
C VAL A 221 9.65 -0.20 -18.72
N ALA A 222 10.36 0.87 -18.40
CA ALA A 222 11.18 0.93 -17.19
C ALA A 222 10.32 1.20 -15.94
N ALA A 223 10.81 0.77 -14.77
CA ALA A 223 10.17 1.05 -13.49
C ALA A 223 9.92 2.55 -13.30
N GLY A 224 8.74 2.91 -12.83
CA GLY A 224 8.33 4.30 -12.56
C GLY A 224 8.05 5.15 -13.79
N LYS A 225 8.16 4.63 -15.02
CA LYS A 225 7.75 5.36 -16.22
C LYS A 225 6.23 5.28 -16.40
N PRO A 226 5.54 6.40 -16.64
CA PRO A 226 4.10 6.41 -16.83
C PRO A 226 3.71 5.65 -18.11
N VAL A 227 2.77 4.75 -18.00
CA VAL A 227 2.12 4.06 -19.13
C VAL A 227 0.80 4.74 -19.47
N VAL A 228 0.04 5.13 -18.45
CA VAL A 228 -1.27 5.78 -18.59
C VAL A 228 -1.30 7.05 -17.74
N ALA A 229 -1.84 8.13 -18.29
CA ALA A 229 -2.18 9.33 -17.54
C ALA A 229 -3.70 9.39 -17.32
N LEU A 230 -4.10 9.50 -16.04
CA LEU A 230 -5.50 9.62 -15.64
C LEU A 230 -5.81 11.07 -15.24
N LEU A 231 -6.98 11.53 -15.62
CA LEU A 231 -7.55 12.79 -15.17
C LEU A 231 -8.74 12.52 -14.24
N PRO A 232 -8.56 12.64 -12.92
CA PRO A 232 -9.68 12.64 -12.00
C PRO A 232 -10.56 13.88 -12.17
N PRO A 233 -11.90 13.78 -12.05
CA PRO A 233 -12.80 14.90 -12.28
C PRO A 233 -12.50 16.15 -11.44
N GLY A 234 -12.05 15.97 -10.21
CA GLY A 234 -11.71 17.06 -9.29
C GLY A 234 -10.36 17.75 -9.53
N ASN A 235 -9.58 17.27 -10.50
CA ASN A 235 -8.22 17.76 -10.77
C ASN A 235 -8.15 18.78 -11.91
N LEU A 236 -9.30 19.20 -12.46
CA LEU A 236 -9.35 20.34 -13.36
C LEU A 236 -9.31 21.64 -12.57
N LYS A 237 -8.46 22.55 -13.01
CA LYS A 237 -8.32 23.89 -12.43
C LYS A 237 -8.24 24.93 -13.53
N VAL A 238 -8.72 26.12 -13.22
CA VAL A 238 -8.58 27.31 -14.03
C VAL A 238 -7.35 28.06 -13.56
N ARG A 239 -6.37 28.28 -14.42
CA ARG A 239 -5.20 29.12 -14.17
C ARG A 239 -5.37 30.44 -14.87
N PHE A 240 -5.19 31.53 -14.14
CA PHE A 240 -5.25 32.87 -14.68
C PHE A 240 -4.29 33.80 -13.94
N PHE A 241 -4.02 34.95 -14.54
CA PHE A 241 -3.09 35.90 -13.96
C PHE A 241 -3.79 37.20 -13.59
N VAL A 242 -3.42 37.72 -12.42
CA VAL A 242 -3.90 39.01 -11.96
C VAL A 242 -2.71 39.96 -11.74
N ASN A 243 -2.92 41.28 -11.95
CA ASN A 243 -1.94 42.28 -11.66
C ASN A 243 -1.86 42.55 -10.14
N GLU A 244 -0.75 43.18 -9.71
CA GLU A 244 -0.51 43.55 -8.31
C GLU A 244 -1.66 44.35 -7.68
N ALA A 245 -2.29 45.26 -8.43
CA ALA A 245 -3.38 46.10 -7.92
C ALA A 245 -4.66 45.33 -7.61
N THR A 246 -4.85 44.18 -8.24
CA THR A 246 -6.02 43.30 -8.00
C THR A 246 -5.77 42.24 -6.93
N LEU A 247 -4.51 41.86 -6.73
CA LEU A 247 -4.14 40.79 -5.79
C LEU A 247 -4.72 40.99 -4.36
N PRO A 248 -4.73 42.20 -3.74
CA PRO A 248 -5.30 42.38 -2.42
C PRO A 248 -6.82 42.17 -2.32
N LYS A 249 -7.50 42.13 -3.46
CA LYS A 249 -8.96 41.93 -3.55
C LYS A 249 -9.34 40.45 -3.62
N LEU A 250 -8.36 39.55 -3.78
CA LEU A 250 -8.55 38.10 -3.91
C LEU A 250 -8.14 37.39 -2.62
N LYS A 251 -8.99 36.52 -2.18
CA LYS A 251 -8.74 35.65 -1.03
C LYS A 251 -8.93 34.20 -1.43
N TYR A 252 -8.30 33.30 -0.69
CA TYR A 252 -8.54 31.87 -0.80
C TYR A 252 -10.02 31.58 -0.53
N GLY A 253 -10.67 30.81 -1.40
CA GLY A 253 -12.07 30.47 -1.32
C GLY A 253 -13.02 31.44 -2.01
N ASP A 254 -12.55 32.57 -2.50
CA ASP A 254 -13.38 33.51 -3.25
C ASP A 254 -13.95 32.85 -4.51
N ALA A 255 -15.23 33.16 -4.78
CA ALA A 255 -15.89 32.72 -5.99
C ALA A 255 -15.47 33.60 -7.18
N ILE A 256 -15.26 32.97 -8.32
CA ILE A 256 -14.99 33.62 -9.59
C ILE A 256 -15.94 33.08 -10.65
N ASN A 257 -16.27 33.89 -11.63
CA ASN A 257 -17.03 33.47 -12.81
C ASN A 257 -16.06 33.15 -13.94
N VAL A 258 -16.27 32.00 -14.57
CA VAL A 258 -15.45 31.50 -15.69
C VAL A 258 -16.30 31.52 -16.94
N ARG A 259 -15.80 32.10 -18.03
CA ARG A 259 -16.44 32.09 -19.34
C ARG A 259 -15.46 31.55 -20.36
N CYS A 260 -15.97 30.78 -21.29
CA CYS A 260 -15.25 30.31 -22.44
C CYS A 260 -16.15 30.23 -23.66
N ASP A 261 -15.54 30.26 -24.85
CA ASP A 261 -16.30 30.14 -26.07
C ASP A 261 -16.94 28.76 -26.16
N GLY A 262 -18.28 28.72 -26.25
CA GLY A 262 -19.06 27.50 -26.42
C GLY A 262 -19.36 26.69 -25.14
N CYS A 263 -18.91 27.10 -23.95
CA CYS A 263 -19.17 26.36 -22.69
C CYS A 263 -20.44 26.79 -21.94
N GLY A 264 -21.20 27.75 -22.50
CA GLY A 264 -22.39 28.33 -21.87
C GLY A 264 -22.05 29.20 -20.65
N ASP A 265 -23.08 29.88 -20.14
CA ASP A 265 -22.92 30.80 -18.98
C ASP A 265 -23.02 30.07 -17.63
N GLY A 266 -22.54 30.72 -16.57
CA GLY A 266 -22.77 30.31 -15.19
C GLY A 266 -21.77 29.26 -14.68
N ILE A 267 -20.59 29.14 -15.28
CA ILE A 267 -19.51 28.33 -14.68
C ILE A 267 -18.87 29.14 -13.55
N THR A 268 -18.87 28.57 -12.38
CA THR A 268 -18.24 29.16 -11.19
C THR A 268 -17.03 28.30 -10.75
N ALA A 269 -16.03 28.96 -10.20
CA ALA A 269 -14.89 28.31 -9.59
C ALA A 269 -14.51 29.01 -8.29
N LYS A 270 -13.82 28.30 -7.39
CA LYS A 270 -13.33 28.84 -6.13
C LYS A 270 -11.82 28.94 -6.16
N VAL A 271 -11.28 30.09 -5.76
CA VAL A 271 -9.84 30.30 -5.65
C VAL A 271 -9.24 29.26 -4.71
N SER A 272 -8.35 28.43 -5.23
CA SER A 272 -7.68 27.35 -4.51
C SER A 272 -6.20 27.58 -4.26
N PHE A 273 -5.60 28.51 -4.98
CA PHE A 273 -4.19 28.87 -4.81
C PHE A 273 -3.94 30.30 -5.28
N ILE A 274 -3.09 31.02 -4.55
CA ILE A 274 -2.60 32.35 -4.88
C ILE A 274 -1.08 32.29 -4.78
N SER A 275 -0.37 32.50 -5.90
CA SER A 275 1.08 32.49 -5.92
C SER A 275 1.65 33.63 -5.06
N ARG A 276 2.69 33.32 -4.29
CA ARG A 276 3.45 34.33 -3.52
C ARG A 276 4.60 34.93 -4.33
N ALA A 277 4.94 34.32 -5.46
CA ALA A 277 5.95 34.80 -6.38
C ALA A 277 5.25 35.44 -7.58
N SER A 278 5.76 36.58 -8.01
CA SER A 278 5.35 37.19 -9.28
C SER A 278 5.97 36.45 -10.44
N GLU A 279 5.20 36.26 -11.51
CA GLU A 279 5.69 35.76 -12.79
C GLU A 279 5.83 36.95 -13.76
N PHE A 280 6.83 36.87 -14.61
CA PHE A 280 7.06 37.90 -15.62
C PHE A 280 6.59 37.38 -16.99
N THR A 281 5.81 38.19 -17.69
CA THR A 281 5.75 38.06 -19.16
C THR A 281 7.01 38.69 -19.74
N PRO A 282 7.86 37.96 -20.48
CA PRO A 282 9.20 38.42 -20.89
C PRO A 282 9.12 39.62 -21.85
N PRO A 283 10.15 40.55 -21.90
CA PRO A 283 11.44 40.58 -21.21
C PRO A 283 11.58 41.66 -20.13
N VAL A 284 12.52 41.44 -19.25
CA VAL A 284 12.73 42.12 -17.97
C VAL A 284 13.48 43.45 -18.11
N ILE A 285 12.83 44.59 -17.80
CA ILE A 285 13.51 45.85 -17.42
C ILE A 285 12.75 46.45 -16.23
N TYR A 286 13.47 46.77 -15.14
CA TYR A 286 12.88 47.32 -13.90
C TYR A 286 12.57 48.82 -14.04
N SER A 287 11.53 49.20 -14.78
CA SER A 287 11.00 50.56 -14.77
C SER A 287 9.64 50.62 -14.04
N LEU A 288 9.18 51.79 -13.63
CA LEU A 288 7.88 51.99 -12.99
C LEU A 288 6.70 51.57 -13.90
N GLU A 289 6.88 51.67 -15.21
CA GLU A 289 5.92 51.25 -16.21
C GLU A 289 5.88 49.72 -16.38
N GLU A 290 6.95 49.03 -16.06
CA GLU A 290 7.08 47.57 -16.11
C GLU A 290 6.45 46.88 -14.89
N ARG A 291 6.29 47.57 -13.75
CA ARG A 291 5.53 47.01 -12.58
C ARG A 291 4.07 46.70 -12.91
N SER A 292 3.48 47.38 -13.89
CA SER A 292 2.14 47.06 -14.38
C SER A 292 2.06 45.71 -15.10
N LYS A 293 3.20 45.12 -15.47
CA LYS A 293 3.33 43.79 -16.12
C LYS A 293 3.63 42.65 -15.14
N LEU A 294 3.84 42.96 -13.85
CA LEU A 294 3.94 41.94 -12.81
C LEU A 294 2.58 41.30 -12.61
N VAL A 295 2.53 40.01 -12.85
CA VAL A 295 1.34 39.22 -12.71
C VAL A 295 1.55 38.11 -11.68
N PHE A 296 0.49 37.78 -10.97
CA PHE A 296 0.48 36.70 -10.00
C PHE A 296 -0.43 35.60 -10.49
N LEU A 297 0.07 34.37 -10.46
CA LEU A 297 -0.70 33.20 -10.82
C LEU A 297 -1.74 32.92 -9.75
N ILE A 298 -2.98 32.74 -10.20
CA ILE A 298 -4.10 32.28 -9.39
C ILE A 298 -4.62 30.97 -9.98
N GLU A 299 -4.89 30.00 -9.11
CA GLU A 299 -5.59 28.78 -9.50
C GLU A 299 -6.96 28.73 -8.82
N ALA A 300 -7.97 28.28 -9.55
CA ALA A 300 -9.31 28.10 -9.04
C ALA A 300 -9.86 26.75 -9.48
N ARG A 301 -10.56 26.06 -8.59
CA ARG A 301 -11.21 24.78 -8.88
C ARG A 301 -12.68 24.99 -9.19
N THR A 302 -13.13 24.41 -10.27
CA THR A 302 -14.54 24.42 -10.68
C THR A 302 -15.28 23.26 -10.04
N GLU A 303 -16.57 23.49 -9.75
CA GLU A 303 -17.51 22.46 -9.31
C GLU A 303 -18.19 21.79 -10.51
N GLN A 304 -17.92 22.25 -11.75
CA GLN A 304 -18.51 21.77 -13.01
C GLN A 304 -17.40 21.37 -14.01
N PRO A 305 -16.53 20.42 -13.66
CA PRO A 305 -15.38 20.04 -14.49
C PRO A 305 -15.78 19.46 -15.85
N GLU A 306 -16.95 18.84 -15.96
CA GLU A 306 -17.46 18.24 -17.18
C GLU A 306 -17.71 19.26 -18.32
N ARG A 307 -17.89 20.54 -17.96
CA ARG A 307 -18.12 21.64 -18.90
C ARG A 307 -16.83 22.25 -19.46
N LEU A 308 -15.68 21.89 -18.92
CA LEU A 308 -14.38 22.43 -19.29
C LEU A 308 -13.48 21.36 -19.91
N ARG A 309 -12.56 21.80 -20.79
CA ARG A 309 -11.57 20.93 -21.42
C ARG A 309 -10.16 21.42 -21.09
N VAL A 310 -9.24 20.48 -20.91
CA VAL A 310 -7.81 20.80 -20.68
C VAL A 310 -7.27 21.63 -21.88
N GLY A 311 -6.53 22.69 -21.56
CA GLY A 311 -5.97 23.60 -22.57
C GLY A 311 -6.96 24.64 -23.09
N GLN A 312 -8.23 24.61 -22.68
CA GLN A 312 -9.25 25.55 -23.14
C GLN A 312 -8.97 26.96 -22.62
N PRO A 313 -8.92 28.00 -23.50
CA PRO A 313 -8.84 29.39 -23.07
C PRO A 313 -10.10 29.81 -22.33
N VAL A 314 -9.94 30.57 -21.26
CA VAL A 314 -11.04 31.07 -20.46
C VAL A 314 -10.84 32.53 -20.10
N SER A 315 -11.97 33.24 -19.93
CA SER A 315 -12.03 34.59 -19.35
C SER A 315 -12.60 34.51 -17.95
N VAL A 316 -11.91 35.12 -17.00
CA VAL A 316 -12.28 35.09 -15.58
C VAL A 316 -12.68 36.48 -15.12
N THR A 317 -13.80 36.57 -14.40
CA THR A 317 -14.23 37.78 -13.70
C THR A 317 -14.41 37.47 -12.22
N LEU A 318 -14.11 38.45 -11.34
CA LEU A 318 -14.31 38.29 -9.92
C LEU A 318 -15.83 38.36 -9.64
N ALA A 319 -16.34 37.47 -8.79
CA ALA A 319 -17.73 37.56 -8.36
C ALA A 319 -17.85 38.74 -7.37
N THR A 320 -18.52 39.83 -7.84
CA THR A 320 -18.87 40.96 -6.96
C THR A 320 -20.09 40.58 -6.13
N GLY A 321 -19.90 40.06 -4.94
CA GLY A 321 -20.98 39.75 -4.01
C GLY A 321 -20.64 38.58 -3.06
N PRO A 322 -21.31 38.49 -1.89
CA PRO A 322 -21.11 37.35 -0.99
C PRO A 322 -21.57 36.06 -1.67
N ALA A 323 -20.80 34.98 -1.48
CA ALA A 323 -21.13 33.66 -1.99
C ALA A 323 -22.59 33.28 -1.61
N PRO A 324 -23.43 32.81 -2.54
CA PRO A 324 -24.74 32.31 -2.19
C PRO A 324 -24.56 31.03 -1.38
N GLY A 325 -24.80 31.08 -0.05
CA GLY A 325 -24.84 29.89 0.77
C GLY A 325 -24.26 29.94 2.18
N ALA A 326 -23.96 31.10 2.73
CA ALA A 326 -23.74 31.24 4.17
C ALA A 326 -24.99 31.91 4.80
N ALA A 327 -26.01 31.13 5.11
CA ALA A 327 -27.03 31.49 6.06
C ALA A 327 -26.59 31.07 7.48
N PRO A 328 -26.94 31.85 8.54
CA PRO A 328 -26.43 31.70 9.87
C PRO A 328 -26.84 30.38 10.56
#